data_01dcf8cfc4563b3b10d0579746e44ddf
#
_entry.id   01dcf8cfc4563b3b10d0579746e44ddf
#
_cell.length_a   1.000
_cell.length_b   1.000
_cell.length_c   1.000
_cell.angle_alpha   90.00
_cell.angle_beta   90.00
_cell.angle_gamma   90.00
#
_symmetry.space_group_name_H-M   'P 1'
#
loop_
_entity.id
_entity.type
_entity.pdbx_description
1 polymer ?
#
loop_
_entity_poly.entity_id
_entity_poly.type
_entity_poly.pdbx_seq_one_letter_code
_entity_poly.pdbx_strand_id
1 'polypeptide(L)'
;MTMLPYSLLAFALLLAAAIAVPWVRRQRLYGALGQKIAAVGERGLEGLSALAARPAVNFADRLATFEDFLPAQALAAVTADAERLVAPERSYIPAHKKGGTVAYETVIASAPALVALYQSDEMRQFISRLVGVRVQPTPIADQSSLSVLFYDKPGDHIGWHYDLNFYRGRHFTVLLPVVNRGTGEGGLSHARLTAALPGGELDIATPPNKLVVFEGARVKHKVAPIIAGERRMVVSMTYCADPREYWWQGAARRIKDTAFFGVRALWT
;
A
#
# COMPACT_ATOMS: atom_id res chain seq x y z
N MET A 1 21.20 25.40 49.07
CA MET A 1 19.90 24.74 49.23
C MET A 1 19.05 24.95 47.99
N THR A 2 18.71 23.91 47.36
CA THR A 2 17.54 23.43 46.59
C THR A 2 17.33 24.01 45.17
N MET A 3 18.32 23.92 44.33
CA MET A 3 18.08 24.01 42.85
C MET A 3 17.65 22.66 42.22
N LEU A 4 17.85 21.54 42.91
CA LEU A 4 17.55 20.16 42.45
C LEU A 4 16.07 19.92 42.08
N PRO A 5 15.06 20.38 42.85
CA PRO A 5 13.66 20.09 42.51
C PRO A 5 13.16 20.84 41.24
N TYR A 6 13.67 22.05 40.97
CA TYR A 6 13.27 22.82 39.78
C TYR A 6 13.88 22.25 38.52
N SER A 7 15.11 21.73 38.55
CA SER A 7 15.75 21.08 37.42
C SER A 7 15.07 19.75 37.05
N LEU A 8 14.65 18.97 38.04
CA LEU A 8 13.90 17.73 37.78
C LEU A 8 12.50 18.01 37.20
N LEU A 9 11.82 19.04 37.71
CA LEU A 9 10.52 19.45 37.17
C LEU A 9 10.65 19.95 35.74
N ALA A 10 11.64 20.80 35.44
CA ALA A 10 11.90 21.28 34.09
C ALA A 10 12.22 20.12 33.13
N PHE A 11 13.05 19.16 33.56
CA PHE A 11 13.34 17.97 32.75
C PHE A 11 12.10 17.12 32.49
N ALA A 12 11.26 16.89 33.50
CA ALA A 12 10.01 16.15 33.35
C ALA A 12 9.03 16.85 32.40
N LEU A 13 8.92 18.17 32.46
CA LEU A 13 8.09 18.96 31.53
C LEU A 13 8.62 18.91 30.11
N LEU A 14 9.94 18.99 29.91
CA LEU A 14 10.56 18.85 28.58
C LEU A 14 10.34 17.45 28.01
N LEU A 15 10.48 16.41 28.83
CA LEU A 15 10.21 15.04 28.39
C LEU A 15 8.73 14.82 28.06
N ALA A 16 7.83 15.34 28.86
CA ALA A 16 6.39 15.30 28.59
C ALA A 16 6.04 16.05 27.28
N ALA A 17 6.62 17.22 27.07
CA ALA A 17 6.44 17.99 25.84
C ALA A 17 7.01 17.27 24.61
N ALA A 18 8.18 16.65 24.75
CA ALA A 18 8.81 15.86 23.69
C ALA A 18 7.96 14.67 23.23
N ILE A 19 7.11 14.13 24.09
CA ILE A 19 6.16 13.05 23.78
C ILE A 19 4.82 13.63 23.29
N ALA A 20 4.28 14.62 23.99
CA ALA A 20 2.94 15.16 23.73
C ALA A 20 2.86 15.93 22.41
N VAL A 21 3.88 16.73 22.08
CA VAL A 21 3.85 17.54 20.86
C VAL A 21 3.80 16.69 19.59
N PRO A 22 4.66 15.67 19.38
CA PRO A 22 4.56 14.76 18.24
C PRO A 22 3.23 14.00 18.22
N TRP A 23 2.72 13.59 19.38
CA TRP A 23 1.43 12.89 19.48
C TRP A 23 0.27 13.78 19.02
N VAL A 24 0.18 15.02 19.51
CA VAL A 24 -0.86 15.98 19.08
C VAL A 24 -0.77 16.30 17.59
N ARG A 25 0.45 16.55 17.10
CA ARG A 25 0.68 16.79 15.65
C ARG A 25 0.16 15.63 14.81
N ARG A 26 0.46 14.41 15.20
CA ARG A 26 0.01 13.19 14.52
C ARG A 26 -1.52 13.07 14.54
N GLN A 27 -2.18 13.30 15.68
CA GLN A 27 -3.63 13.26 15.76
C GLN A 27 -4.30 14.30 14.83
N ARG A 28 -3.73 15.50 14.77
CA ARG A 28 -4.20 16.56 13.85
C ARG A 28 -4.00 16.13 12.38
N LEU A 29 -2.87 15.56 12.05
CA LEU A 29 -2.61 15.03 10.70
C LEU A 29 -3.63 13.96 10.33
N TYR A 30 -3.84 12.96 11.17
CA TYR A 30 -4.80 11.89 10.89
C TYR A 30 -6.23 12.41 10.79
N GLY A 31 -6.61 13.39 11.60
CA GLY A 31 -7.91 14.08 11.49
C GLY A 31 -8.06 14.75 10.12
N ALA A 32 -7.05 15.51 9.68
CA ALA A 32 -7.08 16.18 8.38
C ALA A 32 -7.10 15.19 7.21
N LEU A 33 -6.32 14.11 7.28
CA LEU A 33 -6.34 13.04 6.27
C LEU A 33 -7.68 12.31 6.25
N GLY A 34 -8.26 12.03 7.42
CA GLY A 34 -9.59 11.42 7.53
C GLY A 34 -10.69 12.26 6.88
N GLN A 35 -10.67 13.58 7.07
CA GLN A 35 -11.60 14.51 6.40
C GLN A 35 -11.45 14.46 4.88
N LYS A 36 -10.22 14.41 4.36
CA LYS A 36 -9.98 14.26 2.92
C LYS A 36 -10.52 12.93 2.37
N ILE A 37 -10.29 11.83 3.08
CA ILE A 37 -10.84 10.51 2.72
C ILE A 37 -12.37 10.58 2.67
N ALA A 38 -13.02 11.14 3.67
CA ALA A 38 -14.47 11.28 3.70
C ALA A 38 -15.00 12.09 2.51
N ALA A 39 -14.40 13.24 2.24
CA ALA A 39 -14.77 14.10 1.11
C ALA A 39 -14.56 13.44 -0.26
N VAL A 40 -13.58 12.53 -0.38
CA VAL A 40 -13.37 11.72 -1.59
C VAL A 40 -14.42 10.61 -1.67
N GLY A 41 -14.74 9.95 -0.53
CA GLY A 41 -15.75 8.91 -0.45
C GLY A 41 -17.15 9.41 -0.88
N GLU A 42 -17.53 10.62 -0.52
CA GLU A 42 -18.80 11.24 -0.95
C GLU A 42 -18.88 11.43 -2.48
N ARG A 43 -17.76 11.70 -3.14
CA ARG A 43 -17.70 11.84 -4.61
C ARG A 43 -17.69 10.51 -5.33
N GLY A 44 -17.13 9.47 -4.68
CA GLY A 44 -16.98 8.15 -5.24
C GLY A 44 -16.05 8.09 -6.46
N LEU A 45 -16.06 6.94 -7.12
CA LEU A 45 -15.41 6.71 -8.41
C LEU A 45 -16.40 6.00 -9.33
N GLU A 46 -16.67 6.61 -10.48
CA GLU A 46 -17.68 6.12 -11.42
C GLU A 46 -17.32 4.74 -11.97
N GLY A 47 -18.36 3.89 -12.15
CA GLY A 47 -18.22 2.56 -12.71
C GLY A 47 -17.91 1.44 -11.70
N LEU A 48 -17.58 1.74 -10.43
CA LEU A 48 -17.21 0.70 -9.46
C LEU A 48 -18.35 -0.27 -9.14
N SER A 49 -19.62 0.10 -9.36
CA SER A 49 -20.77 -0.80 -9.17
C SER A 49 -20.64 -2.10 -9.99
N ALA A 50 -19.93 -2.08 -11.12
CA ALA A 50 -19.63 -3.26 -11.91
C ALA A 50 -18.85 -4.34 -11.13
N LEU A 51 -18.14 -3.99 -10.08
CA LEU A 51 -17.41 -4.95 -9.24
C LEU A 51 -18.33 -5.89 -8.47
N ALA A 52 -19.58 -5.50 -8.25
CA ALA A 52 -20.58 -6.35 -7.61
C ALA A 52 -20.88 -7.61 -8.43
N ALA A 53 -20.87 -7.50 -9.76
CA ALA A 53 -21.14 -8.58 -10.70
C ALA A 53 -19.92 -9.49 -10.98
N ARG A 54 -18.74 -9.16 -10.47
CA ARG A 54 -17.53 -9.98 -10.67
C ARG A 54 -17.71 -11.36 -10.04
N PRO A 55 -17.46 -12.46 -10.82
CA PRO A 55 -17.63 -13.81 -10.30
C PRO A 55 -16.65 -14.11 -9.15
N ALA A 56 -17.07 -14.97 -8.25
CA ALA A 56 -16.17 -15.56 -7.29
C ALA A 56 -15.19 -16.51 -8.00
N VAL A 57 -13.90 -16.41 -7.64
CA VAL A 57 -12.87 -17.34 -8.08
C VAL A 57 -12.29 -18.08 -6.87
N ASN A 58 -11.59 -19.18 -7.14
CA ASN A 58 -10.94 -19.93 -6.08
C ASN A 58 -9.79 -19.12 -5.44
N PHE A 59 -9.76 -19.10 -4.12
CA PHE A 59 -8.70 -18.45 -3.31
C PHE A 59 -7.98 -19.47 -2.40
N ALA A 60 -8.04 -20.77 -2.75
CA ALA A 60 -7.46 -21.85 -1.93
C ALA A 60 -5.95 -21.67 -1.75
N ASP A 61 -5.23 -21.28 -2.80
CA ASP A 61 -3.78 -21.02 -2.76
C ASP A 61 -3.43 -19.63 -2.20
N ARG A 62 -4.40 -18.94 -1.61
CA ARG A 62 -4.25 -17.60 -1.03
C ARG A 62 -3.78 -16.54 -2.04
N LEU A 63 -4.01 -16.79 -3.32
CA LEU A 63 -3.73 -15.90 -4.44
C LEU A 63 -4.83 -16.04 -5.49
N ALA A 64 -5.26 -14.91 -6.04
CA ALA A 64 -6.18 -14.86 -7.18
C ALA A 64 -5.82 -13.69 -8.10
N THR A 65 -6.12 -13.83 -9.39
CA THR A 65 -5.92 -12.79 -10.39
C THR A 65 -7.20 -12.54 -11.20
N PHE A 66 -7.39 -11.31 -11.65
CA PHE A 66 -8.53 -10.88 -12.44
C PHE A 66 -8.04 -9.99 -13.57
N GLU A 67 -8.29 -10.40 -14.80
CA GLU A 67 -8.03 -9.58 -15.98
C GLU A 67 -9.12 -8.50 -16.11
N ASP A 68 -8.77 -7.38 -16.76
CA ASP A 68 -9.69 -6.28 -17.08
C ASP A 68 -10.56 -5.89 -15.88
N PHE A 69 -9.91 -5.68 -14.72
CA PHE A 69 -10.59 -5.58 -13.45
C PHE A 69 -11.48 -4.35 -13.33
N LEU A 70 -10.97 -3.17 -13.65
CA LEU A 70 -11.73 -1.93 -13.59
C LEU A 70 -12.40 -1.62 -14.93
N PRO A 71 -13.59 -1.02 -14.92
CA PRO A 71 -14.15 -0.36 -16.10
C PRO A 71 -13.19 0.71 -16.65
N ALA A 72 -13.22 0.93 -17.96
CA ALA A 72 -12.27 1.81 -18.65
C ALA A 72 -12.17 3.21 -18.05
N GLN A 73 -13.29 3.80 -17.64
CA GLN A 73 -13.34 5.13 -17.06
C GLN A 73 -12.66 5.18 -15.68
N ALA A 74 -12.94 4.18 -14.81
CA ALA A 74 -12.29 4.07 -13.51
C ALA A 74 -10.79 3.84 -13.66
N LEU A 75 -10.38 2.96 -14.59
CA LEU A 75 -8.98 2.72 -14.90
C LEU A 75 -8.27 3.99 -15.36
N ALA A 76 -8.89 4.75 -16.28
CA ALA A 76 -8.32 6.01 -16.77
C ALA A 76 -8.10 7.02 -15.63
N ALA A 77 -9.07 7.16 -14.72
CA ALA A 77 -8.97 8.07 -13.58
C ALA A 77 -7.85 7.66 -12.60
N VAL A 78 -7.77 6.38 -12.23
CA VAL A 78 -6.71 5.91 -11.31
C VAL A 78 -5.33 5.93 -11.96
N THR A 79 -5.23 5.68 -13.26
CA THR A 79 -3.98 5.79 -14.02
C THR A 79 -3.50 7.23 -14.08
N ALA A 80 -4.39 8.18 -14.39
CA ALA A 80 -4.07 9.60 -14.42
C ALA A 80 -3.59 10.11 -13.05
N ASP A 81 -4.22 9.68 -11.97
CA ASP A 81 -3.77 9.98 -10.61
C ASP A 81 -2.37 9.42 -10.33
N ALA A 82 -2.13 8.15 -10.66
CA ALA A 82 -0.84 7.52 -10.45
C ALA A 82 0.27 8.20 -11.25
N GLU A 83 0.02 8.59 -12.51
CA GLU A 83 1.00 9.25 -13.37
C GLU A 83 1.35 10.67 -12.94
N ARG A 84 0.42 11.38 -12.26
CA ARG A 84 0.69 12.70 -11.66
C ARG A 84 1.56 12.62 -10.41
N LEU A 85 1.60 11.47 -9.73
CA LEU A 85 2.42 11.31 -8.54
C LEU A 85 3.90 11.22 -8.93
N VAL A 86 4.72 11.99 -8.24
CA VAL A 86 6.18 11.87 -8.30
C VAL A 86 6.60 11.05 -7.09
N ALA A 87 7.38 10.00 -7.29
CA ALA A 87 7.88 9.18 -6.20
C ALA A 87 8.89 10.01 -5.36
N PRO A 88 8.48 10.53 -4.18
CA PRO A 88 9.36 11.41 -3.39
C PRO A 88 10.49 10.63 -2.74
N GLU A 89 10.27 9.36 -2.43
CA GLU A 89 11.25 8.49 -1.80
C GLU A 89 11.60 7.32 -2.71
N ARG A 90 12.89 7.16 -2.93
CA ARG A 90 13.44 5.95 -3.53
C ARG A 90 14.13 5.15 -2.44
N SER A 91 13.56 3.99 -2.14
CA SER A 91 14.19 3.07 -1.20
C SER A 91 15.22 2.19 -1.91
N TYR A 92 16.35 2.05 -1.27
CA TYR A 92 17.35 1.05 -1.61
C TYR A 92 17.69 0.26 -0.36
N ILE A 93 17.17 -0.95 -0.29
CA ILE A 93 17.50 -1.91 0.78
C ILE A 93 18.33 -3.00 0.11
N PRO A 94 19.63 -3.10 0.40
CA PRO A 94 20.53 -4.06 -0.26
C PRO A 94 19.91 -5.45 -0.32
N ALA A 95 19.98 -6.09 -1.51
CA ALA A 95 19.43 -7.42 -1.83
C ALA A 95 17.90 -7.58 -1.62
N HIS A 96 17.17 -6.53 -1.24
CA HIS A 96 15.75 -6.65 -0.99
C HIS A 96 14.90 -5.75 -1.90
N LYS A 97 15.18 -4.45 -1.94
CA LYS A 97 14.34 -3.51 -2.71
C LYS A 97 15.16 -2.38 -3.31
N LYS A 98 14.91 -2.12 -4.59
CA LYS A 98 15.29 -0.89 -5.29
C LYS A 98 14.07 -0.39 -6.04
N GLY A 99 13.68 0.85 -5.87
CA GLY A 99 12.50 1.42 -6.54
C GLY A 99 11.96 2.66 -5.85
N GLY A 100 11.02 3.32 -6.49
CA GLY A 100 10.29 4.46 -5.95
C GLY A 100 8.99 4.01 -5.25
N THR A 101 8.59 4.74 -4.21
CA THR A 101 7.31 4.49 -3.54
C THR A 101 6.70 5.82 -3.10
N VAL A 102 5.40 5.99 -3.34
CA VAL A 102 4.62 7.11 -2.80
C VAL A 102 3.78 6.61 -1.65
N ALA A 103 3.93 7.23 -0.49
CA ALA A 103 3.26 6.87 0.75
C ALA A 103 1.79 7.27 0.78
N TYR A 104 0.99 6.61 1.63
CA TYR A 104 -0.46 6.83 1.75
C TYR A 104 -0.84 8.30 1.99
N GLU A 105 -0.15 9.00 2.88
CA GLU A 105 -0.43 10.43 3.13
C GLU A 105 -0.33 11.29 1.87
N THR A 106 0.67 11.02 1.03
CA THR A 106 0.86 11.73 -0.24
C THR A 106 -0.23 11.37 -1.25
N VAL A 107 -0.62 10.08 -1.30
CA VAL A 107 -1.72 9.61 -2.15
C VAL A 107 -3.04 10.28 -1.73
N ILE A 108 -3.36 10.34 -0.41
CA ILE A 108 -4.55 11.03 0.09
C ILE A 108 -4.54 12.52 -0.28
N ALA A 109 -3.36 13.14 -0.27
CA ALA A 109 -3.24 14.56 -0.59
C ALA A 109 -3.48 14.89 -2.06
N SER A 110 -3.12 13.97 -3.00
CA SER A 110 -2.90 14.31 -4.40
C SER A 110 -3.57 13.39 -5.42
N ALA A 111 -4.16 12.25 -4.99
CA ALA A 111 -4.67 11.22 -5.88
C ALA A 111 -6.08 10.74 -5.47
N PRO A 112 -7.11 11.58 -5.66
CA PRO A 112 -8.46 11.30 -5.17
C PRO A 112 -9.10 10.04 -5.78
N ALA A 113 -8.84 9.72 -7.06
CA ALA A 113 -9.38 8.50 -7.68
C ALA A 113 -8.80 7.22 -7.06
N LEU A 114 -7.50 7.23 -6.71
CA LEU A 114 -6.87 6.12 -5.99
C LEU A 114 -7.47 5.94 -4.60
N VAL A 115 -7.71 7.05 -3.89
CA VAL A 115 -8.34 7.02 -2.57
C VAL A 115 -9.78 6.53 -2.67
N ALA A 116 -10.56 7.02 -3.67
CA ALA A 116 -11.92 6.58 -3.91
C ALA A 116 -12.00 5.08 -4.20
N LEU A 117 -11.12 4.55 -5.04
CA LEU A 117 -11.03 3.11 -5.31
C LEU A 117 -10.78 2.32 -4.03
N TYR A 118 -9.72 2.68 -3.29
CA TYR A 118 -9.28 1.95 -2.09
C TYR A 118 -10.33 1.95 -0.98
N GLN A 119 -11.02 3.07 -0.78
CA GLN A 119 -12.00 3.26 0.29
C GLN A 119 -13.42 2.83 -0.09
N SER A 120 -13.67 2.50 -1.37
CA SER A 120 -15.02 2.16 -1.85
C SER A 120 -15.59 0.91 -1.18
N ASP A 121 -16.88 0.91 -0.99
CA ASP A 121 -17.62 -0.23 -0.48
C ASP A 121 -17.60 -1.40 -1.47
N GLU A 122 -17.63 -1.11 -2.76
CA GLU A 122 -17.57 -2.09 -3.84
C GLU A 122 -16.28 -2.88 -3.80
N MET A 123 -15.13 -2.20 -3.65
CA MET A 123 -13.83 -2.86 -3.54
C MET A 123 -13.76 -3.70 -2.26
N ARG A 124 -14.18 -3.13 -1.13
CA ARG A 124 -14.21 -3.83 0.16
C ARG A 124 -15.09 -5.08 0.11
N GLN A 125 -16.28 -4.97 -0.47
CA GLN A 125 -17.21 -6.11 -0.61
C GLN A 125 -16.65 -7.16 -1.57
N PHE A 126 -16.05 -6.74 -2.70
CA PHE A 126 -15.41 -7.64 -3.64
C PHE A 126 -14.30 -8.46 -2.96
N ILE A 127 -13.36 -7.79 -2.27
CA ILE A 127 -12.28 -8.50 -1.55
C ILE A 127 -12.86 -9.40 -0.46
N SER A 128 -13.87 -8.93 0.32
CA SER A 128 -14.50 -9.75 1.37
C SER A 128 -15.10 -11.06 0.83
N ARG A 129 -15.81 -10.98 -0.31
CA ARG A 129 -16.36 -12.18 -0.97
C ARG A 129 -15.26 -13.12 -1.45
N LEU A 130 -14.21 -12.57 -2.06
CA LEU A 130 -13.09 -13.35 -2.58
C LEU A 130 -12.37 -14.14 -1.49
N VAL A 131 -12.05 -13.48 -0.38
CA VAL A 131 -11.21 -14.09 0.69
C VAL A 131 -12.01 -14.81 1.77
N GLY A 132 -13.34 -14.76 1.68
CA GLY A 132 -14.25 -15.47 2.59
C GLY A 132 -14.32 -14.89 4.01
N VAL A 133 -13.87 -13.63 4.20
CA VAL A 133 -13.95 -12.93 5.49
C VAL A 133 -14.18 -11.44 5.24
N ARG A 134 -14.97 -10.80 6.10
CA ARG A 134 -15.17 -9.35 6.03
C ARG A 134 -13.84 -8.64 6.25
N VAL A 135 -13.49 -7.76 5.31
CA VAL A 135 -12.28 -6.95 5.40
C VAL A 135 -12.61 -5.46 5.36
N GLN A 136 -11.63 -4.66 5.76
CA GLN A 136 -11.66 -3.21 5.70
C GLN A 136 -10.27 -2.70 5.31
N PRO A 137 -10.16 -1.48 4.80
CA PRO A 137 -8.87 -0.81 4.58
C PRO A 137 -8.02 -0.84 5.86
N THR A 138 -6.71 -1.02 5.71
CA THR A 138 -5.79 -0.92 6.85
C THR A 138 -5.74 0.53 7.37
N PRO A 139 -5.36 0.75 8.64
CA PRO A 139 -5.42 2.06 9.27
C PRO A 139 -4.64 3.15 8.54
N ILE A 140 -5.14 4.38 8.61
CA ILE A 140 -4.52 5.58 8.01
C ILE A 140 -3.08 5.82 8.48
N ALA A 141 -2.73 5.28 9.63
CA ALA A 141 -1.40 5.35 10.22
C ALA A 141 -0.36 4.44 9.53
N ASP A 142 -0.79 3.51 8.69
CA ASP A 142 0.12 2.64 7.92
C ASP A 142 0.37 3.26 6.53
N GLN A 143 1.59 3.69 6.30
CA GLN A 143 1.97 4.34 5.04
C GLN A 143 1.93 3.38 3.83
N SER A 144 1.85 2.07 4.07
CA SER A 144 1.67 1.06 3.04
C SER A 144 0.20 0.72 2.74
N SER A 145 -0.76 1.30 3.48
CA SER A 145 -2.21 1.03 3.30
C SER A 145 -2.67 1.24 1.86
N LEU A 146 -2.25 2.34 1.27
CA LEU A 146 -2.38 2.64 -0.15
C LEU A 146 -1.10 3.33 -0.60
N SER A 147 -0.38 2.72 -1.51
CA SER A 147 0.86 3.25 -2.03
C SER A 147 0.97 3.03 -3.53
N VAL A 148 1.80 3.82 -4.20
CA VAL A 148 2.15 3.59 -5.61
C VAL A 148 3.62 3.21 -5.70
N LEU A 149 3.87 2.04 -6.27
CA LEU A 149 5.20 1.50 -6.49
C LEU A 149 5.67 1.87 -7.88
N PHE A 150 6.85 2.46 -7.97
CA PHE A 150 7.47 2.88 -9.22
C PHE A 150 8.70 2.04 -9.51
N TYR A 151 8.75 1.50 -10.72
CA TYR A 151 9.90 0.85 -11.31
C TYR A 151 10.18 1.59 -12.62
N ASP A 152 11.14 2.51 -12.60
CA ASP A 152 11.43 3.42 -13.71
C ASP A 152 12.94 3.61 -13.96
N LYS A 153 13.79 2.95 -13.16
CA LYS A 153 15.24 2.93 -13.34
C LYS A 153 15.75 1.50 -13.47
N PRO A 154 16.74 1.25 -14.34
CA PRO A 154 17.32 -0.08 -14.51
C PRO A 154 17.69 -0.73 -13.19
N GLY A 155 17.28 -1.98 -13.02
CA GLY A 155 17.51 -2.75 -11.82
C GLY A 155 16.52 -2.48 -10.68
N ASP A 156 15.46 -1.69 -10.87
CA ASP A 156 14.40 -1.56 -9.88
C ASP A 156 13.67 -2.91 -9.75
N HIS A 157 13.58 -3.41 -8.52
CA HIS A 157 13.05 -4.73 -8.19
C HIS A 157 12.60 -4.82 -6.74
N ILE A 158 11.91 -5.92 -6.39
CA ILE A 158 11.73 -6.36 -5.00
C ILE A 158 12.11 -7.84 -4.94
N GLY A 159 13.08 -8.17 -4.06
CA GLY A 159 13.52 -9.54 -3.83
C GLY A 159 12.45 -10.40 -3.14
N TRP A 160 12.74 -11.68 -2.92
CA TRP A 160 11.84 -12.59 -2.22
C TRP A 160 11.50 -12.13 -0.81
N HIS A 161 10.21 -11.94 -0.54
CA HIS A 161 9.71 -11.50 0.77
C HIS A 161 8.29 -11.99 1.03
N TYR A 162 7.88 -11.85 2.27
CA TYR A 162 6.48 -11.83 2.71
C TYR A 162 6.13 -10.40 3.09
N ASP A 163 4.88 -9.99 2.88
CA ASP A 163 4.40 -8.75 3.46
C ASP A 163 4.20 -8.90 4.97
N LEU A 164 4.60 -7.89 5.72
CA LEU A 164 4.46 -7.93 7.17
C LEU A 164 3.01 -7.64 7.56
N ASN A 165 2.43 -8.50 8.39
CA ASN A 165 1.13 -8.28 9.00
C ASN A 165 1.31 -7.69 10.41
N PHE A 166 0.87 -6.45 10.59
CA PHE A 166 0.89 -5.75 11.89
C PHE A 166 -0.47 -5.77 12.60
N TYR A 167 -1.44 -6.53 12.09
CA TYR A 167 -2.82 -6.56 12.57
C TYR A 167 -3.15 -7.93 13.17
N ARG A 168 -4.20 -7.97 14.01
CA ARG A 168 -4.64 -9.23 14.61
C ARG A 168 -5.34 -10.16 13.64
N GLY A 169 -5.97 -9.59 12.61
CA GLY A 169 -6.67 -10.36 11.58
C GLY A 169 -5.79 -10.78 10.41
N ARG A 170 -6.39 -11.50 9.48
CA ARG A 170 -5.78 -11.80 8.19
C ARG A 170 -5.53 -10.49 7.42
N HIS A 171 -4.42 -10.43 6.71
CA HIS A 171 -3.98 -9.27 5.95
C HIS A 171 -3.80 -9.65 4.48
N PHE A 172 -4.35 -8.83 3.60
CA PHE A 172 -4.39 -9.08 2.16
C PHE A 172 -3.75 -7.92 1.41
N THR A 173 -2.88 -8.27 0.48
CA THR A 173 -2.25 -7.35 -0.45
C THR A 173 -3.00 -7.43 -1.78
N VAL A 174 -3.31 -6.28 -2.32
CA VAL A 174 -4.04 -6.10 -3.58
C VAL A 174 -3.23 -5.21 -4.49
N LEU A 175 -2.74 -5.77 -5.59
CA LEU A 175 -1.91 -5.06 -6.56
C LEU A 175 -2.73 -4.79 -7.83
N LEU A 176 -2.76 -3.54 -8.25
CA LEU A 176 -3.34 -3.10 -9.51
C LEU A 176 -2.28 -2.39 -10.36
N PRO A 177 -1.63 -3.06 -11.30
CA PRO A 177 -0.79 -2.42 -12.29
C PRO A 177 -1.60 -1.43 -13.11
N VAL A 178 -1.14 -0.20 -13.22
CA VAL A 178 -1.78 0.88 -14.01
C VAL A 178 -0.92 1.29 -15.19
N VAL A 179 0.39 1.09 -15.08
CA VAL A 179 1.36 1.25 -16.18
C VAL A 179 2.28 0.04 -16.15
N ASN A 180 2.46 -0.62 -17.27
CA ASN A 180 3.49 -1.63 -17.47
C ASN A 180 3.85 -1.69 -18.95
N ARG A 181 5.01 -1.16 -19.31
CA ARG A 181 5.49 -1.10 -20.68
C ARG A 181 7.00 -1.34 -20.74
N GLY A 182 7.42 -2.06 -21.75
CA GLY A 182 8.82 -2.41 -21.95
C GLY A 182 9.02 -3.22 -23.21
N THR A 183 10.10 -3.97 -23.24
CA THR A 183 10.52 -4.80 -24.37
C THR A 183 10.32 -6.29 -24.15
N GLY A 184 9.68 -6.66 -23.04
CA GLY A 184 9.34 -8.04 -22.74
C GLY A 184 8.12 -8.54 -23.51
N GLU A 185 7.69 -9.73 -23.18
CA GLU A 185 6.54 -10.40 -23.82
C GLU A 185 5.29 -9.51 -23.76
N GLY A 186 4.61 -9.37 -24.89
CA GLY A 186 3.40 -8.53 -25.00
C GLY A 186 3.65 -7.02 -24.82
N GLY A 187 4.91 -6.55 -24.97
CA GLY A 187 5.26 -5.13 -24.75
C GLY A 187 5.30 -4.72 -23.27
N LEU A 188 5.30 -5.70 -22.36
CA LEU A 188 5.41 -5.47 -20.93
C LEU A 188 6.88 -5.32 -20.51
N SER A 189 7.09 -4.80 -19.29
CA SER A 189 8.42 -4.78 -18.70
C SER A 189 8.86 -6.18 -18.26
N HIS A 190 10.16 -6.38 -18.05
CA HIS A 190 10.73 -7.59 -17.47
C HIS A 190 10.40 -7.75 -15.97
N ALA A 191 9.79 -6.77 -15.33
CA ALA A 191 9.38 -6.81 -13.92
C ALA A 191 8.17 -7.72 -13.70
N ARG A 192 8.35 -9.04 -13.89
CA ARG A 192 7.32 -10.05 -13.60
C ARG A 192 7.17 -10.24 -12.08
N LEU A 193 5.94 -10.45 -11.65
CA LEU A 193 5.63 -10.86 -10.28
C LEU A 193 5.73 -12.39 -10.21
N THR A 194 6.58 -12.92 -9.35
CA THR A 194 6.66 -14.36 -9.10
C THR A 194 6.15 -14.65 -7.69
N ALA A 195 5.25 -15.61 -7.55
CA ALA A 195 4.73 -16.11 -6.27
C ALA A 195 5.17 -17.55 -6.03
N ALA A 196 5.61 -17.85 -4.81
CA ALA A 196 5.89 -19.23 -4.39
C ALA A 196 4.63 -19.84 -3.78
N LEU A 197 4.05 -20.81 -4.47
CA LEU A 197 2.83 -21.53 -4.08
C LEU A 197 3.16 -23.00 -3.76
N PRO A 198 2.25 -23.76 -3.12
CA PRO A 198 2.50 -25.16 -2.80
C PRO A 198 2.88 -26.02 -4.02
N GLY A 199 2.38 -25.69 -5.22
CA GLY A 199 2.67 -26.36 -6.48
C GLY A 199 3.95 -25.91 -7.21
N GLY A 200 4.70 -24.97 -6.65
CA GLY A 200 5.89 -24.37 -7.27
C GLY A 200 5.82 -22.86 -7.45
N GLU A 201 6.77 -22.32 -8.19
CA GLU A 201 6.77 -20.88 -8.51
C GLU A 201 5.78 -20.60 -9.65
N LEU A 202 4.96 -19.56 -9.45
CA LEU A 202 4.03 -19.05 -10.45
C LEU A 202 4.49 -17.66 -10.90
N ASP A 203 4.84 -17.53 -12.18
CA ASP A 203 5.11 -16.24 -12.82
C ASP A 203 3.81 -15.60 -13.30
N ILE A 204 3.56 -14.40 -12.84
CA ILE A 204 2.35 -13.63 -13.13
C ILE A 204 2.73 -12.43 -13.97
N ALA A 205 2.32 -12.46 -15.24
CA ALA A 205 2.33 -11.25 -16.07
C ALA A 205 1.37 -10.24 -15.45
N THR A 206 1.79 -9.00 -15.37
CA THR A 206 1.03 -7.91 -14.73
C THR A 206 0.73 -6.78 -15.72
N PRO A 207 -0.07 -7.04 -16.79
CA PRO A 207 -0.52 -5.98 -17.68
C PRO A 207 -1.34 -4.94 -16.90
N PRO A 208 -1.47 -3.71 -17.39
CA PRO A 208 -2.39 -2.74 -16.82
C PRO A 208 -3.80 -3.34 -16.67
N ASN A 209 -4.48 -2.98 -15.58
CA ASN A 209 -5.82 -3.47 -15.24
C ASN A 209 -5.93 -4.94 -14.80
N LYS A 210 -4.83 -5.63 -14.58
CA LYS A 210 -4.87 -6.96 -13.95
C LYS A 210 -4.78 -6.84 -12.44
N LEU A 211 -5.86 -7.14 -11.72
CA LEU A 211 -5.82 -7.20 -10.27
C LEU A 211 -5.16 -8.51 -9.80
N VAL A 212 -4.24 -8.40 -8.86
CA VAL A 212 -3.65 -9.54 -8.13
C VAL A 212 -3.96 -9.38 -6.66
N VAL A 213 -4.61 -10.38 -6.05
CA VAL A 213 -4.96 -10.40 -4.63
C VAL A 213 -4.28 -11.58 -3.97
N PHE A 214 -3.60 -11.37 -2.86
CA PHE A 214 -2.99 -12.46 -2.10
C PHE A 214 -2.87 -12.17 -0.61
N GLU A 215 -2.74 -13.22 0.19
CA GLU A 215 -2.48 -13.11 1.63
C GLU A 215 -0.98 -12.87 1.85
N GLY A 216 -0.57 -11.59 1.94
CA GLY A 216 0.82 -11.17 1.88
C GLY A 216 1.76 -11.84 2.88
N ALA A 217 1.28 -12.10 4.10
CA ALA A 217 2.05 -12.81 5.14
C ALA A 217 2.18 -14.32 4.91
N ARG A 218 1.55 -14.88 3.87
CA ARG A 218 1.51 -16.32 3.58
C ARG A 218 2.02 -16.67 2.19
N VAL A 219 1.97 -15.75 1.25
CA VAL A 219 2.47 -15.93 -0.11
C VAL A 219 3.80 -15.22 -0.25
N LYS A 220 4.89 -16.00 -0.34
CA LYS A 220 6.22 -15.45 -0.62
C LYS A 220 6.27 -14.99 -2.07
N HIS A 221 6.76 -13.79 -2.32
CA HIS A 221 6.76 -13.24 -3.67
C HIS A 221 7.94 -12.32 -3.94
N LYS A 222 8.21 -12.06 -5.21
CA LYS A 222 9.25 -11.14 -5.70
C LYS A 222 8.77 -10.40 -6.95
N VAL A 223 9.46 -9.32 -7.29
CA VAL A 223 9.33 -8.64 -8.58
C VAL A 223 10.71 -8.61 -9.23
N ALA A 224 10.82 -9.15 -10.44
CA ALA A 224 12.05 -9.18 -11.21
C ALA A 224 12.52 -7.76 -11.57
N PRO A 225 13.84 -7.52 -11.80
CA PRO A 225 14.36 -6.22 -12.17
C PRO A 225 13.85 -5.75 -13.53
N ILE A 226 13.56 -4.45 -13.66
CA ILE A 226 13.39 -3.82 -14.97
C ILE A 226 14.73 -3.53 -15.63
N ILE A 227 14.72 -3.42 -16.96
CA ILE A 227 15.85 -2.97 -17.76
C ILE A 227 15.68 -1.51 -18.23
N ALA A 228 16.68 -0.99 -18.94
CA ALA A 228 16.64 0.38 -19.45
C ALA A 228 15.46 0.59 -20.43
N GLY A 229 14.78 1.74 -20.32
CA GLY A 229 13.64 2.12 -21.17
C GLY A 229 12.30 1.54 -20.73
N GLU A 230 12.27 0.70 -19.69
CA GLU A 230 11.03 0.13 -19.15
C GLU A 230 10.43 1.00 -18.06
N ARG A 231 9.11 0.90 -17.91
CA ARG A 231 8.37 1.57 -16.83
C ARG A 231 7.22 0.70 -16.34
N ARG A 232 7.13 0.57 -15.01
CA ARG A 232 6.02 -0.12 -14.35
C ARG A 232 5.55 0.68 -13.14
N MET A 233 4.25 0.89 -13.03
CA MET A 233 3.61 1.53 -11.87
C MET A 233 2.49 0.62 -11.37
N VAL A 234 2.49 0.39 -10.06
CA VAL A 234 1.51 -0.49 -9.41
C VAL A 234 0.89 0.24 -8.22
N VAL A 235 -0.43 0.31 -8.21
CA VAL A 235 -1.20 0.69 -7.03
C VAL A 235 -1.22 -0.51 -6.10
N SER A 236 -0.66 -0.35 -4.91
CA SER A 236 -0.64 -1.36 -3.86
C SER A 236 -1.60 -0.93 -2.75
N MET A 237 -2.59 -1.76 -2.50
CA MET A 237 -3.63 -1.56 -1.49
C MET A 237 -3.56 -2.69 -0.48
N THR A 238 -3.83 -2.41 0.79
CA THR A 238 -3.87 -3.45 1.81
C THR A 238 -5.18 -3.42 2.60
N TYR A 239 -5.72 -4.61 2.82
CA TYR A 239 -6.95 -4.81 3.58
C TYR A 239 -6.70 -5.79 4.73
N CYS A 240 -7.42 -5.65 5.83
CA CYS A 240 -7.32 -6.56 6.96
C CYS A 240 -8.71 -6.92 7.53
N ALA A 241 -8.80 -8.13 8.10
CA ALA A 241 -10.03 -8.59 8.74
C ALA A 241 -10.23 -7.95 10.13
N ASP A 242 -9.16 -7.68 10.87
CA ASP A 242 -9.18 -7.01 12.16
C ASP A 242 -8.03 -6.00 12.22
N PRO A 243 -8.30 -4.67 12.19
CA PRO A 243 -7.29 -3.62 12.14
C PRO A 243 -6.63 -3.35 13.51
N ARG A 244 -7.06 -4.02 14.59
CA ARG A 244 -6.46 -3.83 15.90
C ARG A 244 -5.01 -4.31 15.89
N GLU A 245 -4.15 -3.54 16.54
CA GLU A 245 -2.73 -3.82 16.71
C GLU A 245 -2.44 -4.12 18.19
N TYR A 246 -1.43 -4.96 18.46
CA TYR A 246 -0.76 -4.92 19.75
C TYR A 246 0.20 -3.72 19.76
N TRP A 247 0.49 -3.15 20.93
CA TRP A 247 1.33 -1.96 21.05
C TRP A 247 2.71 -2.13 20.38
N TRP A 248 3.31 -3.32 20.46
CA TRP A 248 4.59 -3.64 19.83
C TRP A 248 4.49 -3.73 18.30
N GLN A 249 3.33 -4.14 17.76
CA GLN A 249 3.09 -4.18 16.31
C GLN A 249 3.06 -2.77 15.72
N GLY A 250 2.44 -1.82 16.40
CA GLY A 250 2.45 -0.42 16.00
C GLY A 250 3.85 0.19 16.00
N ALA A 251 4.70 -0.19 16.97
CA ALA A 251 6.11 0.24 17.00
C ALA A 251 6.91 -0.37 15.83
N ALA A 252 6.76 -1.68 15.59
CA ALA A 252 7.42 -2.38 14.49
C ALA A 252 6.99 -1.83 13.11
N ARG A 253 5.70 -1.51 12.94
CA ARG A 253 5.20 -0.87 11.71
C ARG A 253 5.87 0.48 11.44
N ARG A 254 6.04 1.32 12.47
CA ARG A 254 6.74 2.62 12.32
C ARG A 254 8.19 2.45 11.91
N ILE A 255 8.89 1.45 12.43
CA ILE A 255 10.26 1.13 12.01
C ILE A 255 10.27 0.74 10.53
N LYS A 256 9.36 -0.15 10.11
CA LYS A 256 9.18 -0.52 8.71
C LYS A 256 8.89 0.73 7.85
N ASP A 257 7.92 1.55 8.24
CA ASP A 257 7.54 2.75 7.46
C ASP A 257 8.71 3.72 7.32
N THR A 258 9.52 3.89 8.38
CA THR A 258 10.73 4.71 8.32
C THR A 258 11.75 4.15 7.32
N ALA A 259 11.94 2.83 7.28
CA ALA A 259 12.86 2.19 6.34
C ALA A 259 12.40 2.33 4.88
N PHE A 260 11.09 2.32 4.62
CA PHE A 260 10.53 2.37 3.26
C PHE A 260 10.20 3.78 2.76
N PHE A 261 9.79 4.68 3.67
CA PHE A 261 9.28 6.02 3.34
C PHE A 261 10.11 7.15 3.97
N GLY A 262 11.28 6.80 4.54
CA GLY A 262 12.19 7.77 5.14
C GLY A 262 11.78 8.23 6.54
N VAL A 263 12.66 9.05 7.16
CA VAL A 263 12.48 9.53 8.55
C VAL A 263 11.18 10.31 8.78
N ARG A 264 10.58 10.84 7.72
CA ARG A 264 9.27 11.51 7.78
C ARG A 264 8.19 10.59 8.37
N ALA A 265 8.25 9.28 8.06
CA ALA A 265 7.30 8.30 8.57
C ALA A 265 7.34 8.11 10.10
N LEU A 266 8.34 8.64 10.81
CA LEU A 266 8.32 8.71 12.27
C LEU A 266 7.27 9.68 12.80
N TRP A 267 6.89 10.67 12.02
CA TRP A 267 5.99 11.75 12.40
C TRP A 267 4.57 11.58 11.86
N THR A 268 4.36 10.61 10.97
CA THR A 268 3.08 10.27 10.34
C THR A 268 2.45 9.01 10.91
#